data_196dadcd7c4572a33727660049ee9f7c
#
_entry.id   196dadcd7c4572a33727660049ee9f7c
#
_cell.length_a   1.000
_cell.length_b   1.000
_cell.length_c   1.000
_cell.angle_alpha   90.00
_cell.angle_beta   90.00
_cell.angle_gamma   90.00
#
_symmetry.space_group_name_H-M   'P 1'
#
loop_
_entity.id
_entity.type
_entity.pdbx_description
1 polymer ?
#
loop_
_entity_poly.entity_id
_entity_poly.type
_entity_poly.pdbx_seq_one_letter_code
_entity_poly.pdbx_strand_id
1 'polypeptide(L)'
;MPDAVGLARRKGTGGVRRLNNVAARKRLEEVRDELDRSVAVLNGAHHQHPLVSDYPQDPADAGTNLAESDRAEAILAAAKARRVLVIEALRRLDDGSYGLCVDCGSPVPEGRLEAKPEAARCVTCQAKRDRLRR
;
A
#
# COMPACT_ATOMS: atom_id res chain seq x y z
N MET A 1 17.54 16.18 34.26
CA MET A 1 17.85 16.14 32.83
C MET A 1 17.29 14.85 32.19
N PRO A 2 16.02 14.84 31.87
CA PRO A 2 15.37 13.63 31.34
C PRO A 2 15.84 13.23 29.95
N ASP A 3 16.48 14.13 29.19
CA ASP A 3 16.86 13.91 27.80
C ASP A 3 18.06 12.97 27.63
N ALA A 4 18.96 12.91 28.61
CA ALA A 4 20.12 12.01 28.56
C ALA A 4 19.74 10.52 28.66
N VAL A 5 18.66 10.19 29.36
CA VAL A 5 18.18 8.83 29.56
C VAL A 5 17.48 8.30 28.29
N GLY A 6 16.78 9.16 27.58
CA GLY A 6 16.13 8.82 26.32
C GLY A 6 17.09 8.51 25.18
N LEU A 7 18.23 9.19 25.15
CA LEU A 7 19.28 8.99 24.14
C LEU A 7 20.04 7.67 24.32
N ALA A 8 20.24 7.23 25.56
CA ALA A 8 20.93 5.97 25.83
C ALA A 8 20.14 4.74 25.38
N ARG A 9 18.81 4.78 25.46
CA ARG A 9 17.94 3.69 24.99
C ARG A 9 17.88 3.58 23.46
N ARG A 10 18.09 4.68 22.75
CA ARG A 10 18.08 4.69 21.29
C ARG A 10 19.31 4.06 20.65
N LYS A 11 20.42 4.03 21.36
CA LYS A 11 21.69 3.48 20.85
C LYS A 11 21.68 1.95 20.72
N GLY A 12 20.95 1.24 21.56
CA GLY A 12 20.88 -0.22 21.51
C GLY A 12 19.98 -0.80 20.41
N THR A 13 19.03 -0.04 19.93
CA THR A 13 18.06 -0.49 18.90
C THR A 13 18.41 -0.04 17.49
N GLY A 14 19.41 0.83 17.35
CA GLY A 14 19.76 1.44 16.06
C GLY A 14 20.24 0.43 15.02
N GLY A 15 20.96 -0.63 15.42
CA GLY A 15 21.45 -1.66 14.51
C GLY A 15 20.34 -2.56 13.98
N VAL A 16 19.45 -3.01 14.85
CA VAL A 16 18.31 -3.87 14.48
C VAL A 16 17.33 -3.11 13.58
N ARG A 17 17.08 -1.84 13.89
CA ARG A 17 16.22 -0.98 13.04
C ARG A 17 16.80 -0.78 11.65
N ARG A 18 18.11 -0.61 11.52
CA ARG A 18 18.76 -0.45 10.21
C ARG A 18 18.63 -1.70 9.35
N LEU A 19 18.84 -2.87 9.94
CA LEU A 19 18.67 -4.14 9.23
C LEU A 19 17.22 -4.36 8.80
N ASN A 20 16.28 -4.08 9.68
CA ASN A 20 14.87 -4.16 9.39
C ASN A 20 14.46 -3.16 8.30
N ASN A 21 15.04 -1.96 8.30
CA ASN A 21 14.76 -0.93 7.29
C ASN A 21 15.31 -1.32 5.91
N VAL A 22 16.48 -1.97 5.84
CA VAL A 22 17.03 -2.48 4.57
C VAL A 22 16.12 -3.56 4.00
N ALA A 23 15.72 -4.52 4.82
CA ALA A 23 14.79 -5.58 4.41
C ALA A 23 13.42 -5.03 4.02
N ALA A 24 12.91 -4.06 4.77
CA ALA A 24 11.65 -3.39 4.48
C ALA A 24 11.71 -2.62 3.16
N ARG A 25 12.80 -1.91 2.90
CA ARG A 25 13.02 -1.20 1.64
C ARG A 25 12.98 -2.15 0.45
N LYS A 26 13.72 -3.22 0.51
CA LYS A 26 13.76 -4.23 -0.55
C LYS A 26 12.37 -4.76 -0.84
N ARG A 27 11.63 -5.13 0.20
CA ARG A 27 10.28 -5.66 0.07
C ARG A 27 9.29 -4.63 -0.52
N LEU A 28 9.38 -3.37 -0.08
CA LEU A 28 8.55 -2.28 -0.61
C LEU A 28 8.85 -2.00 -2.08
N GLU A 29 10.11 -2.04 -2.47
CA GLU A 29 10.52 -1.87 -3.87
C GLU A 29 10.01 -3.03 -4.74
N GLU A 30 10.07 -4.27 -4.25
CA GLU A 30 9.51 -5.44 -4.93
C GLU A 30 7.99 -5.31 -5.11
N VAL A 31 7.28 -4.90 -4.07
CA VAL A 31 5.83 -4.66 -4.11
C VAL A 31 5.49 -3.53 -5.09
N ARG A 32 6.26 -2.44 -5.06
CA ARG A 32 6.08 -1.33 -6.01
C ARG A 32 6.22 -1.80 -7.45
N ASP A 33 7.27 -2.54 -7.75
CA ASP A 33 7.55 -3.02 -9.09
C ASP A 33 6.47 -4.00 -9.57
N GLU A 34 5.98 -4.86 -8.68
CA GLU A 34 4.85 -5.74 -8.98
C GLU A 34 3.56 -4.96 -9.26
N LEU A 35 3.28 -3.94 -8.45
CA LEU A 35 2.12 -3.08 -8.67
C LEU A 35 2.23 -2.28 -9.97
N ASP A 36 3.41 -1.79 -10.31
CA ASP A 36 3.66 -1.08 -11.56
C ASP A 36 3.38 -1.98 -12.77
N ARG A 37 3.81 -3.24 -12.71
CA ARG A 37 3.51 -4.22 -13.76
C ARG A 37 2.02 -4.52 -13.85
N SER A 38 1.36 -4.70 -12.71
CA SER A 38 -0.08 -4.97 -12.65
C SER A 38 -0.90 -3.80 -13.20
N VAL A 39 -0.55 -2.57 -12.82
CA VAL A 39 -1.20 -1.35 -13.33
C VAL A 39 -1.02 -1.23 -14.84
N ALA A 40 0.18 -1.49 -15.36
CA ALA A 40 0.45 -1.44 -16.80
C ALA A 40 -0.38 -2.45 -17.59
N VAL A 41 -0.47 -3.69 -17.09
CA VAL A 41 -1.28 -4.75 -17.71
C VAL A 41 -2.77 -4.39 -17.68
N LEU A 42 -3.28 -3.95 -16.54
CA LEU A 42 -4.70 -3.59 -16.39
C LEU A 42 -5.08 -2.37 -17.23
N ASN A 43 -4.21 -1.35 -17.29
CA ASN A 43 -4.41 -0.21 -18.18
C ASN A 43 -4.41 -0.63 -19.65
N GLY A 44 -3.48 -1.49 -20.06
CA GLY A 44 -3.42 -2.02 -21.42
C GLY A 44 -4.66 -2.81 -21.81
N ALA A 45 -5.14 -3.68 -20.93
CA ALA A 45 -6.37 -4.44 -21.12
C ALA A 45 -7.60 -3.53 -21.23
N HIS A 46 -7.67 -2.46 -20.42
CA HIS A 46 -8.78 -1.51 -20.44
C HIS A 46 -8.82 -0.71 -21.75
N HIS A 47 -7.66 -0.35 -22.30
CA HIS A 47 -7.57 0.38 -23.56
C HIS A 47 -7.73 -0.52 -24.81
N GLN A 48 -7.52 -1.82 -24.67
CA GLN A 48 -7.63 -2.79 -25.78
C GLN A 48 -9.04 -3.33 -25.97
N HIS A 49 -9.98 -3.06 -25.06
CA HIS A 49 -11.37 -3.42 -25.24
C HIS A 49 -12.02 -2.40 -26.18
N PRO A 50 -12.27 -2.76 -27.45
CA PRO A 50 -13.03 -1.85 -28.33
C PRO A 50 -14.43 -1.70 -27.74
N LEU A 51 -14.79 -0.46 -27.43
CA LEU A 51 -16.11 -0.10 -26.96
C LEU A 51 -17.20 -0.27 -28.04
N VAL A 52 -16.78 -0.73 -29.22
CA VAL A 52 -17.68 -0.93 -30.35
C VAL A 52 -17.47 -2.35 -30.88
N SER A 53 -18.27 -3.25 -30.41
CA SER A 53 -18.50 -4.51 -31.12
C SER A 53 -19.56 -4.21 -32.20
N ASP A 54 -19.19 -4.33 -33.45
CA ASP A 54 -20.11 -4.20 -34.61
C ASP A 54 -21.18 -5.30 -34.67
N TYR A 55 -21.16 -6.22 -33.69
CA TYR A 55 -22.15 -7.27 -33.57
C TYR A 55 -23.17 -6.93 -32.49
N PRO A 56 -24.48 -7.11 -32.75
CA PRO A 56 -25.51 -6.92 -31.73
C PRO A 56 -25.25 -7.93 -30.59
N GLN A 57 -24.87 -7.40 -29.45
CA GLN A 57 -24.69 -8.20 -28.25
C GLN A 57 -26.02 -8.54 -27.62
N ASP A 58 -26.18 -9.80 -27.18
CA ASP A 58 -27.26 -10.23 -26.33
C ASP A 58 -27.25 -9.35 -25.05
N PRO A 59 -28.41 -8.87 -24.54
CA PRO A 59 -28.48 -8.09 -23.30
C PRO A 59 -27.81 -8.80 -22.09
N ALA A 60 -27.83 -10.13 -22.04
CA ALA A 60 -27.13 -10.91 -21.00
C ALA A 60 -25.60 -10.78 -21.11
N ASP A 61 -25.05 -10.81 -22.32
CA ASP A 61 -23.62 -10.64 -22.57
C ASP A 61 -23.16 -9.21 -22.27
N ALA A 62 -23.96 -8.22 -22.61
CA ALA A 62 -23.71 -6.81 -22.31
C ALA A 62 -23.66 -6.55 -20.80
N GLY A 63 -24.54 -7.17 -20.01
CA GLY A 63 -24.56 -7.08 -18.55
C GLY A 63 -23.35 -7.76 -17.91
N THR A 64 -22.94 -8.92 -18.42
CA THR A 64 -21.72 -9.63 -17.96
C THR A 64 -20.46 -8.83 -18.28
N ASN A 65 -20.35 -8.28 -19.48
CA ASN A 65 -19.21 -7.44 -19.89
C ASN A 65 -19.09 -6.17 -19.04
N LEU A 66 -20.21 -5.55 -18.69
CA LEU A 66 -20.24 -4.37 -17.82
C LEU A 66 -19.75 -4.73 -16.40
N ALA A 67 -20.22 -5.85 -15.84
CA ALA A 67 -19.81 -6.31 -14.53
C ALA A 67 -18.30 -6.66 -14.49
N GLU A 68 -17.77 -7.26 -15.54
CA GLU A 68 -16.32 -7.55 -15.68
C GLU A 68 -15.51 -6.26 -15.80
N SER A 69 -15.99 -5.28 -16.55
CA SER A 69 -15.36 -3.97 -16.69
C SER A 69 -15.31 -3.22 -15.35
N ASP A 70 -16.41 -3.20 -14.61
CA ASP A 70 -16.49 -2.57 -13.30
C ASP A 70 -15.53 -3.25 -12.31
N ARG A 71 -15.43 -4.56 -12.36
CA ARG A 71 -14.48 -5.33 -11.54
C ARG A 71 -13.04 -4.99 -11.89
N ALA A 72 -12.70 -4.92 -13.16
CA ALA A 72 -11.37 -4.56 -13.63
C ALA A 72 -10.99 -3.14 -13.20
N GLU A 73 -11.90 -2.19 -13.29
CA GLU A 73 -11.68 -0.82 -12.80
C GLU A 73 -11.46 -0.78 -11.30
N ALA A 74 -12.22 -1.55 -10.52
CA ALA A 74 -12.06 -1.63 -9.07
C ALA A 74 -10.69 -2.22 -8.68
N ILE A 75 -10.23 -3.26 -9.38
CA ILE A 75 -8.91 -3.87 -9.17
C ILE A 75 -7.81 -2.86 -9.52
N LEU A 76 -7.94 -2.15 -10.61
CA LEU A 76 -6.99 -1.12 -11.04
C LEU A 76 -6.91 0.03 -10.02
N ALA A 77 -8.05 0.51 -9.55
CA ALA A 77 -8.12 1.55 -8.53
C ALA A 77 -7.46 1.12 -7.22
N ALA A 78 -7.71 -0.11 -6.78
CA ALA A 78 -7.08 -0.68 -5.58
C ALA A 78 -5.56 -0.82 -5.74
N ALA A 79 -5.08 -1.25 -6.89
CA ALA A 79 -3.65 -1.34 -7.18
C ALA A 79 -2.97 0.04 -7.17
N LYS A 80 -3.57 1.03 -7.78
CA LYS A 80 -3.08 2.42 -7.77
C LYS A 80 -3.05 3.00 -6.36
N ALA A 81 -4.08 2.77 -5.56
CA ALA A 81 -4.16 3.23 -4.17
C ALA A 81 -3.06 2.58 -3.32
N ARG A 82 -2.84 1.28 -3.45
CA ARG A 82 -1.78 0.57 -2.74
C ARG A 82 -0.39 1.08 -3.15
N ARG A 83 -0.20 1.36 -4.44
CA ARG A 83 1.04 1.92 -4.96
C ARG A 83 1.40 3.24 -4.28
N VAL A 84 0.45 4.13 -4.11
CA VAL A 84 0.64 5.40 -3.37
C VAL A 84 1.10 5.13 -1.94
N LEU A 85 0.48 4.19 -1.24
CA LEU A 85 0.88 3.84 0.13
C LEU A 85 2.29 3.27 0.20
N VAL A 86 2.70 2.47 -0.79
CA VAL A 86 4.06 1.92 -0.88
C VAL A 86 5.08 3.04 -1.10
N ILE A 87 4.81 3.98 -1.99
CA ILE A 87 5.68 5.14 -2.24
C ILE A 87 5.81 6.00 -0.98
N GLU A 88 4.72 6.24 -0.27
CA GLU A 88 4.75 6.96 1.00
C GLU A 88 5.57 6.23 2.07
N ALA A 89 5.48 4.89 2.12
CA ALA A 89 6.28 4.08 3.03
C ALA A 89 7.77 4.18 2.71
N LEU A 90 8.15 4.14 1.43
CA LEU A 90 9.53 4.34 0.99
C LEU A 90 10.04 5.73 1.38
N ARG A 91 9.20 6.75 1.26
CA ARG A 91 9.53 8.12 1.69
C ARG A 91 9.76 8.20 3.20
N ARG A 92 8.95 7.50 4.01
CA ARG A 92 9.16 7.43 5.46
C ARG A 92 10.44 6.68 5.83
N LEU A 93 10.86 5.69 5.05
CA LEU A 93 12.18 5.07 5.22
C LEU A 93 13.31 6.09 5.01
N ASP A 94 13.17 6.96 4.03
CA ASP A 94 14.16 8.00 3.74
C ASP A 94 14.23 9.06 4.84
N ASP A 95 13.11 9.45 5.42
CA ASP A 95 13.05 10.45 6.49
C ASP A 95 13.20 9.87 7.91
N GLY A 96 13.27 8.56 8.05
CA GLY A 96 13.48 7.88 9.33
C GLY A 96 12.23 7.64 10.16
N SER A 97 11.03 7.94 9.64
CA SER A 97 9.76 7.77 10.36
C SER A 97 9.06 6.44 10.08
N TYR A 98 9.62 5.59 9.24
CA TYR A 98 9.06 4.28 8.95
C TYR A 98 8.93 3.40 10.20
N GLY A 99 7.82 2.70 10.32
CA GLY A 99 7.52 1.84 11.47
C GLY A 99 6.84 2.55 12.63
N LEU A 100 6.65 3.87 12.53
CA LEU A 100 5.86 4.63 13.50
C LEU A 100 4.49 4.99 12.93
N CYS A 101 3.47 4.89 13.77
CA CYS A 101 2.12 5.29 13.37
C CYS A 101 2.08 6.78 13.04
N VAL A 102 1.53 7.15 11.89
CA VAL A 102 1.45 8.54 11.45
C VAL A 102 0.46 9.37 12.28
N ASP A 103 -0.47 8.73 12.96
CA ASP A 103 -1.50 9.41 13.76
C ASP A 103 -1.10 9.56 15.24
N CYS A 104 -0.59 8.51 15.87
CA CYS A 104 -0.27 8.53 17.32
C CYS A 104 1.23 8.47 17.64
N GLY A 105 2.08 8.25 16.65
CA GLY A 105 3.53 8.17 16.84
C GLY A 105 4.04 6.90 17.52
N SER A 106 3.15 6.00 17.93
CA SER A 106 3.53 4.72 18.54
C SER A 106 4.09 3.76 17.49
N PRO A 107 4.97 2.81 17.88
CA PRO A 107 5.47 1.81 16.95
C PRO A 107 4.34 0.96 16.36
N VAL A 108 4.36 0.77 15.04
CA VAL A 108 3.51 -0.20 14.38
C VAL A 108 4.04 -1.60 14.68
N PRO A 109 3.21 -2.58 15.06
CA PRO A 109 3.68 -3.93 15.36
C PRO A 109 4.44 -4.56 14.19
N GLU A 110 5.54 -5.26 14.49
CA GLU A 110 6.36 -5.92 13.46
C GLU A 110 5.55 -6.89 12.61
N GLY A 111 4.68 -7.70 13.21
CA GLY A 111 3.83 -8.62 12.48
C GLY A 111 2.93 -7.94 11.47
N ARG A 112 2.47 -6.73 11.78
CA ARG A 112 1.68 -5.92 10.85
C ARG A 112 2.53 -5.41 9.69
N LEU A 113 3.77 -4.99 9.95
CA LEU A 113 4.71 -4.54 8.92
C LEU A 113 5.20 -5.70 8.04
N GLU A 114 5.30 -6.90 8.58
CA GLU A 114 5.62 -8.10 7.80
C GLU A 114 4.48 -8.46 6.83
N ALA A 115 3.24 -8.38 7.29
CA ALA A 115 2.06 -8.64 6.47
C ALA A 115 1.78 -7.52 5.47
N LYS A 116 1.92 -6.27 5.93
CA LYS A 116 1.70 -5.05 5.13
C LYS A 116 2.86 -4.08 5.35
N PRO A 117 3.93 -4.17 4.57
CA PRO A 117 5.07 -3.27 4.74
C PRO A 117 4.72 -1.80 4.50
N GLU A 118 3.66 -1.52 3.74
CA GLU A 118 3.15 -0.18 3.50
C GLU A 118 2.26 0.36 4.62
N ALA A 119 2.02 -0.38 5.70
CA ALA A 119 1.16 0.05 6.79
C ALA A 119 1.69 1.33 7.46
N ALA A 120 0.88 2.38 7.45
CA ALA A 120 1.23 3.69 8.00
C ALA A 120 0.72 3.87 9.43
N ARG A 121 -0.24 3.06 9.88
CA ARG A 121 -0.94 3.20 11.14
C ARG A 121 -0.93 1.93 11.96
N CYS A 122 -0.95 2.09 13.28
CA CYS A 122 -1.21 0.97 14.18
C CYS A 122 -2.67 0.49 14.02
N VAL A 123 -2.95 -0.69 14.54
CA VAL A 123 -4.30 -1.32 14.44
C VAL A 123 -5.39 -0.39 14.99
N THR A 124 -5.14 0.23 16.13
CA THR A 124 -6.10 1.13 16.79
C THR A 124 -6.43 2.36 15.95
N CYS A 125 -5.40 3.03 15.42
CA CYS A 125 -5.59 4.23 14.58
C CYS A 125 -6.21 3.88 13.23
N GLN A 126 -5.83 2.75 12.65
CA GLN A 126 -6.44 2.28 11.41
C GLN A 126 -7.93 1.98 11.61
N ALA A 127 -8.29 1.32 12.70
CA ALA A 127 -9.69 1.02 13.03
C ALA A 127 -10.52 2.30 13.20
N LYS A 128 -9.96 3.32 13.86
CA LYS A 128 -10.62 4.64 13.99
C LYS A 128 -10.87 5.29 12.64
N ARG A 129 -9.89 5.25 11.76
CA ARG A 129 -10.00 5.81 10.41
C ARG A 129 -11.04 5.06 9.58
N ASP A 130 -11.08 3.77 9.67
CA ASP A 130 -12.05 2.94 8.95
C ASP A 130 -13.48 3.22 9.40
N ARG A 131 -13.70 3.48 10.70
CA ARG A 131 -15.01 3.89 11.23
C ARG A 131 -15.46 5.25 10.68
N LEU A 132 -14.52 6.19 10.50
CA LEU A 132 -14.84 7.51 9.97
C LEU A 132 -15.19 7.48 8.47
N ARG A 133 -14.77 6.44 7.75
CA ARG A 133 -15.09 6.25 6.33
C ARG A 133 -16.46 5.58 6.10
N ARG A 134 -17.04 5.00 7.12
CA ARG A 134 -18.37 4.42 7.09
C ARG A 134 -19.40 5.48 7.46
#